data_802b21ab4eb33a783909e54ca1f45268
#
_entry.id   802b21ab4eb33a783909e54ca1f45268
#
_cell.length_a   1.000
_cell.length_b   1.000
_cell.length_c   1.000
_cell.angle_alpha   90.00
_cell.angle_beta   90.00
_cell.angle_gamma   90.00
#
_symmetry.space_group_name_H-M   'P 1'
#
loop_
_entity.id
_entity.type
_entity.pdbx_description
1 polymer ?
#
loop_
_entity_poly.entity_id
_entity_poly.type
_entity_poly.pdbx_seq_one_letter_code
_entity_poly.pdbx_strand_id
1 'polypeptide(L)'
;MKLEDYKVTGGLNKEQMDKMHENALWLCENVGINIPHQGIINILSSYNGVKVESGNYVKFKPELVMNALKEAKYDVPEYAKDEWIISAGAHQTACYDLDNPGRLKEAEEKDLINFIKLGDALDTVGSAPVVPLDIPAHLQHILMHKVAYENSRRRCNDIYEHMDKPSYECAMYIHEMAKVAGKRFAFGIWMISPRSFDAKNLEIAYKLLDKGVPMWIATMPVAGVSSPITMIGTIQQSVFEYLAGLTMLNLINRKSFNYISPNDAFEGDAFDMKYSTFIYGSVEYTEHTLYQIPLCRYYNVPIMTKAALTNSKQPDGQAAAEIGMHTLITALMGARAFRCAGLLSSGEIYSGEWLVINKEIVDYVKNILKPQEFSEERLFIDEIAAVKAGGSFIGRKSTMQLFRQEYWMPELFTHMNLGQWQEAGSKSMWQYAIDRAKKLITRHTYQIDDDKKKELDKIYEAAKKDKKLEDSFRIY
;
A
#
# COMPACT_ATOMS: atom_id res chain seq x y z
N MET A 1 -29.17 11.31 2.32
CA MET A 1 -28.18 11.51 3.38
C MET A 1 -26.97 10.65 3.03
N LYS A 2 -25.82 11.25 2.82
CA LYS A 2 -24.60 10.50 2.52
C LYS A 2 -23.94 10.15 3.84
N LEU A 3 -23.40 8.93 3.99
CA LEU A 3 -22.58 8.58 5.14
C LEU A 3 -21.33 9.46 5.26
N GLU A 4 -20.88 10.04 4.13
CA GLU A 4 -19.84 11.08 4.08
C GLU A 4 -20.18 12.33 4.92
N ASP A 5 -21.46 12.56 5.25
CA ASP A 5 -21.91 13.65 6.10
C ASP A 5 -21.66 13.36 7.60
N TYR A 6 -21.38 12.11 7.96
CA TYR A 6 -20.96 11.76 9.31
C TYR A 6 -19.50 12.12 9.50
N LYS A 7 -19.24 13.12 10.33
CA LYS A 7 -17.87 13.49 10.69
C LYS A 7 -17.32 12.51 11.71
N VAL A 8 -16.22 11.85 11.36
CA VAL A 8 -15.41 11.19 12.36
C VAL A 8 -14.78 12.28 13.22
N THR A 9 -15.13 12.35 14.48
CA THR A 9 -14.52 13.25 15.44
C THR A 9 -13.27 12.58 15.99
N GLY A 10 -12.15 13.24 15.92
CA GLY A 10 -10.81 12.75 16.24
C GLY A 10 -9.85 13.15 15.13
N GLY A 11 -8.57 12.92 15.34
CA GLY A 11 -7.55 13.38 14.43
C GLY A 11 -7.17 14.85 14.69
N LEU A 12 -6.43 15.43 13.75
CA LEU A 12 -5.83 16.74 13.89
C LEU A 12 -6.74 17.83 13.33
N ASN A 13 -6.90 18.91 14.07
CA ASN A 13 -7.48 20.17 13.56
C ASN A 13 -6.41 21.03 12.87
N LYS A 14 -6.84 22.12 12.22
CA LYS A 14 -5.95 22.99 11.45
C LYS A 14 -4.85 23.61 12.31
N GLU A 15 -5.17 24.11 13.50
CA GLU A 15 -4.19 24.75 14.41
C GLU A 15 -3.11 23.75 14.84
N GLN A 16 -3.50 22.51 15.14
CA GLN A 16 -2.56 21.44 15.48
C GLN A 16 -1.65 21.09 14.31
N MET A 17 -2.20 21.00 13.08
CA MET A 17 -1.40 20.74 11.88
C MET A 17 -0.46 21.90 11.55
N ASP A 18 -0.90 23.16 11.69
CA ASP A 18 -0.07 24.33 11.53
C ASP A 18 1.10 24.29 12.53
N LYS A 19 0.83 23.92 13.79
CA LYS A 19 1.88 23.78 14.82
C LYS A 19 2.87 22.67 14.50
N MET A 20 2.39 21.53 14.03
CA MET A 20 3.25 20.43 13.59
C MET A 20 4.12 20.83 12.40
N HIS A 21 3.57 21.59 11.47
CA HIS A 21 4.32 22.15 10.34
C HIS A 21 5.43 23.10 10.80
N GLU A 22 5.12 24.07 11.66
CA GLU A 22 6.11 24.97 12.25
C GLU A 22 7.24 24.20 12.95
N ASN A 23 6.89 23.19 13.75
CA ASN A 23 7.86 22.35 14.43
C ASN A 23 8.75 21.58 13.43
N ALA A 24 8.16 21.06 12.35
CA ALA A 24 8.92 20.34 11.32
C ALA A 24 9.89 21.27 10.57
N LEU A 25 9.48 22.50 10.24
CA LEU A 25 10.37 23.53 9.66
C LEU A 25 11.52 23.88 10.61
N TRP A 26 11.21 24.07 11.89
CA TRP A 26 12.23 24.34 12.90
C TRP A 26 13.23 23.19 13.03
N LEU A 27 12.76 21.94 12.99
CA LEU A 27 13.61 20.73 13.02
C LEU A 27 14.47 20.63 11.77
N CYS A 28 13.95 20.96 10.58
CA CYS A 28 14.73 20.98 9.34
C CYS A 28 15.86 21.99 9.42
N GLU A 29 15.64 23.17 9.98
CA GLU A 29 16.62 24.26 10.06
C GLU A 29 17.63 24.06 11.20
N ASN A 30 17.19 23.58 12.36
CA ASN A 30 18.01 23.58 13.57
C ASN A 30 18.62 22.22 13.92
N VAL A 31 17.97 21.11 13.51
CA VAL A 31 18.40 19.74 13.83
C VAL A 31 18.94 19.05 12.59
N GLY A 32 18.18 18.98 11.49
CA GLY A 32 18.58 18.34 10.24
C GLY A 32 18.57 16.82 10.25
N ILE A 33 18.98 16.24 9.15
CA ILE A 33 19.02 14.79 8.89
C ILE A 33 20.42 14.35 8.48
N ASN A 34 20.76 13.08 8.78
CA ASN A 34 22.03 12.48 8.39
C ASN A 34 21.93 11.92 6.96
N ILE A 35 22.81 12.37 6.07
CA ILE A 35 22.90 11.94 4.66
C ILE A 35 24.29 11.32 4.43
N PRO A 36 24.48 10.01 4.67
CA PRO A 36 25.78 9.35 4.62
C PRO A 36 26.23 9.07 3.16
N HIS A 37 26.23 10.10 2.30
CA HIS A 37 26.63 10.01 0.90
C HIS A 37 27.29 11.28 0.37
N GLN A 38 28.61 11.26 0.18
CA GLN A 38 29.40 12.45 -0.16
C GLN A 38 28.98 13.12 -1.47
N GLY A 39 28.64 12.34 -2.51
CA GLY A 39 28.17 12.88 -3.79
C GLY A 39 26.88 13.71 -3.66
N ILE A 40 25.93 13.23 -2.86
CA ILE A 40 24.70 13.95 -2.55
C ILE A 40 25.01 15.23 -1.74
N ILE A 41 25.85 15.11 -0.71
CA ILE A 41 26.27 16.27 0.10
C ILE A 41 26.93 17.35 -0.78
N ASN A 42 27.78 16.98 -1.72
CA ASN A 42 28.42 17.93 -2.64
C ASN A 42 27.38 18.69 -3.49
N ILE A 43 26.34 17.99 -3.97
CA ILE A 43 25.23 18.65 -4.68
C ILE A 43 24.51 19.61 -3.74
N LEU A 44 24.12 19.16 -2.56
CA LEU A 44 23.34 19.93 -1.59
C LEU A 44 24.10 21.17 -1.10
N SER A 45 25.41 21.06 -0.89
CA SER A 45 26.27 22.16 -0.44
C SER A 45 26.32 23.34 -1.42
N SER A 46 25.96 23.14 -2.69
CA SER A 46 25.91 24.19 -3.69
C SER A 46 24.69 25.12 -3.57
N TYR A 47 23.69 24.74 -2.76
CA TYR A 47 22.47 25.52 -2.61
C TYR A 47 22.55 26.50 -1.43
N ASN A 48 22.18 27.75 -1.70
CA ASN A 48 21.96 28.71 -0.62
C ASN A 48 20.78 28.25 0.26
N GLY A 49 20.97 28.25 1.58
CA GLY A 49 19.97 27.77 2.54
C GLY A 49 20.16 26.31 2.95
N VAL A 50 21.16 25.61 2.41
CA VAL A 50 21.63 24.32 2.92
C VAL A 50 22.86 24.55 3.81
N LYS A 51 22.87 23.94 4.99
CA LYS A 51 24.01 23.92 5.90
C LYS A 51 24.42 22.48 6.17
N VAL A 52 25.66 22.14 5.83
CA VAL A 52 26.25 20.85 6.14
C VAL A 52 27.09 20.98 7.40
N GLU A 53 26.86 20.11 8.37
CA GLU A 53 27.62 20.04 9.63
C GLU A 53 28.47 18.76 9.68
N SER A 54 29.32 18.65 10.69
CA SER A 54 30.15 17.45 10.90
C SER A 54 29.28 16.19 11.05
N GLY A 55 29.77 15.04 10.54
CA GLY A 55 29.02 13.77 10.59
C GLY A 55 27.89 13.65 9.58
N ASN A 56 28.00 14.36 8.45
CA ASN A 56 27.03 14.32 7.33
C ASN A 56 25.63 14.81 7.68
N TYR A 57 25.47 15.63 8.73
CA TYR A 57 24.19 16.25 9.05
C TYR A 57 23.93 17.44 8.12
N VAL A 58 22.76 17.41 7.50
CA VAL A 58 22.32 18.43 6.55
C VAL A 58 21.06 19.10 7.07
N LYS A 59 21.09 20.43 7.13
CA LYS A 59 20.01 21.30 7.56
C LYS A 59 19.49 22.10 6.39
N PHE A 60 18.19 22.37 6.36
CA PHE A 60 17.52 23.08 5.29
C PHE A 60 16.76 24.28 5.85
N LYS A 61 16.96 25.46 5.25
CA LYS A 61 16.13 26.62 5.59
C LYS A 61 14.67 26.38 5.20
N PRO A 62 13.70 26.96 5.94
CA PRO A 62 12.27 26.81 5.68
C PRO A 62 11.85 27.09 4.23
N GLU A 63 12.49 28.08 3.58
CA GLU A 63 12.18 28.44 2.19
C GLU A 63 12.42 27.27 1.21
N LEU A 64 13.48 26.47 1.43
CA LEU A 64 13.77 25.30 0.59
C LEU A 64 12.72 24.20 0.79
N VAL A 65 12.29 24.00 2.03
CA VAL A 65 11.23 23.01 2.36
C VAL A 65 9.92 23.43 1.71
N MET A 66 9.55 24.69 1.82
CA MET A 66 8.32 25.22 1.20
C MET A 66 8.36 25.14 -0.32
N ASN A 67 9.52 25.41 -0.94
CA ASN A 67 9.70 25.25 -2.38
C ASN A 67 9.56 23.77 -2.81
N ALA A 68 10.15 22.84 -2.06
CA ALA A 68 10.01 21.40 -2.35
C ALA A 68 8.56 20.96 -2.27
N LEU A 69 7.80 21.38 -1.28
CA LEU A 69 6.37 21.11 -1.15
C LEU A 69 5.56 21.68 -2.33
N LYS A 70 5.86 22.90 -2.76
CA LYS A 70 5.18 23.56 -3.89
C LYS A 70 5.45 22.88 -5.22
N GLU A 71 6.66 22.38 -5.41
CA GLU A 71 7.10 21.74 -6.67
C GLU A 71 6.73 20.26 -6.71
N ALA A 72 6.45 19.63 -5.58
CA ALA A 72 6.09 18.21 -5.51
C ALA A 72 4.81 17.90 -6.30
N LYS A 73 4.91 16.96 -7.24
CA LYS A 73 3.77 16.44 -7.98
C LYS A 73 3.70 14.93 -7.79
N TYR A 74 2.57 14.47 -7.29
CA TYR A 74 2.37 13.06 -7.06
C TYR A 74 1.78 12.39 -8.30
N ASP A 75 2.41 11.30 -8.71
CA ASP A 75 1.98 10.48 -9.83
C ASP A 75 0.86 9.53 -9.37
N VAL A 76 -0.35 10.06 -9.32
CA VAL A 76 -1.54 9.28 -9.00
C VAL A 76 -2.11 8.75 -10.32
N PRO A 77 -2.20 7.41 -10.50
CA PRO A 77 -2.83 6.84 -11.68
C PRO A 77 -4.26 7.34 -11.82
N GLU A 78 -4.73 7.55 -13.05
CA GLU A 78 -6.05 8.15 -13.31
C GLU A 78 -7.20 7.32 -12.72
N TYR A 79 -7.08 5.99 -12.74
CA TYR A 79 -8.03 5.09 -12.10
C TYR A 79 -8.09 5.25 -10.57
N ALA A 80 -7.06 5.81 -9.94
CA ALA A 80 -7.00 6.00 -8.49
C ALA A 80 -7.75 7.23 -7.98
N LYS A 81 -8.29 8.07 -8.86
CA LYS A 81 -8.96 9.32 -8.46
C LYS A 81 -10.35 9.09 -7.88
N ASP A 82 -11.09 8.11 -8.43
CA ASP A 82 -12.49 7.87 -8.09
C ASP A 82 -12.79 6.41 -7.69
N GLU A 83 -11.80 5.53 -7.71
CA GLU A 83 -11.98 4.11 -7.43
C GLU A 83 -11.52 3.73 -6.02
N TRP A 84 -12.18 2.73 -5.46
CA TRP A 84 -11.70 2.03 -4.28
C TRP A 84 -10.58 1.07 -4.69
N ILE A 85 -9.38 1.34 -4.20
CA ILE A 85 -8.17 0.62 -4.58
C ILE A 85 -7.78 -0.33 -3.46
N ILE A 86 -7.53 -1.58 -3.82
CA ILE A 86 -6.90 -2.56 -2.94
C ILE A 86 -5.55 -2.90 -3.54
N SER A 87 -4.49 -2.79 -2.75
CA SER A 87 -3.15 -3.21 -3.13
C SER A 87 -2.76 -4.43 -2.30
N ALA A 88 -2.41 -5.52 -2.98
CA ALA A 88 -1.88 -6.70 -2.31
C ALA A 88 -0.56 -6.38 -1.60
N GLY A 89 -0.23 -7.13 -0.56
CA GLY A 89 1.06 -7.08 0.10
C GLY A 89 2.20 -7.49 -0.82
N ALA A 90 3.42 -7.22 -0.42
CA ALA A 90 4.63 -7.49 -1.22
C ALA A 90 5.73 -8.11 -0.34
N HIS A 91 6.66 -8.81 -0.99
CA HIS A 91 7.95 -9.30 -0.48
C HIS A 91 7.93 -10.33 0.67
N GLN A 92 6.84 -11.03 0.92
CA GLN A 92 6.82 -12.08 1.92
C GLN A 92 7.55 -13.34 1.43
N THR A 93 8.38 -13.93 2.28
CA THR A 93 9.08 -15.20 1.98
C THR A 93 8.28 -16.43 2.40
N ALA A 94 7.21 -16.25 3.21
CA ALA A 94 6.32 -17.28 3.67
C ALA A 94 4.89 -17.04 3.20
N CYS A 95 4.18 -18.12 2.87
CA CYS A 95 2.78 -18.05 2.49
C CYS A 95 1.98 -19.25 2.96
N TYR A 96 0.65 -19.10 3.04
CA TYR A 96 -0.25 -20.24 3.17
C TYR A 96 -0.40 -20.97 1.84
N ASP A 97 -0.33 -22.30 1.92
CA ASP A 97 -0.46 -23.21 0.79
C ASP A 97 -1.95 -23.36 0.41
N LEU A 98 -2.33 -22.84 -0.76
CA LEU A 98 -3.71 -22.96 -1.25
C LEU A 98 -4.11 -24.41 -1.51
N ASP A 99 -3.17 -25.32 -1.81
CA ASP A 99 -3.46 -26.72 -2.08
C ASP A 99 -3.61 -27.53 -0.79
N ASN A 100 -2.95 -27.10 0.30
CA ASN A 100 -3.03 -27.69 1.62
C ASN A 100 -3.43 -26.63 2.68
N PRO A 101 -4.72 -26.30 2.80
CA PRO A 101 -5.22 -25.24 3.65
C PRO A 101 -4.71 -25.31 5.09
N GLY A 102 -4.22 -24.16 5.62
CA GLY A 102 -3.66 -24.07 6.97
C GLY A 102 -2.17 -24.43 7.07
N ARG A 103 -1.55 -24.95 6.00
CA ARG A 103 -0.12 -25.21 5.97
C ARG A 103 0.67 -23.96 5.59
N LEU A 104 1.58 -23.55 6.46
CA LEU A 104 2.56 -22.53 6.16
C LEU A 104 3.75 -23.15 5.40
N LYS A 105 4.24 -22.46 4.36
CA LYS A 105 5.38 -22.88 3.55
C LYS A 105 6.23 -21.68 3.12
N GLU A 106 7.47 -21.94 2.72
CA GLU A 106 8.27 -21.00 1.95
C GLU A 106 7.65 -20.78 0.58
N ALA A 107 7.70 -19.53 0.10
CA ALA A 107 7.15 -19.17 -1.18
C ALA A 107 8.06 -19.61 -2.34
N GLU A 108 7.46 -20.13 -3.40
CA GLU A 108 8.11 -20.57 -4.63
C GLU A 108 7.62 -19.75 -5.83
N GLU A 109 8.29 -19.86 -6.98
CA GLU A 109 7.88 -19.19 -8.22
C GLU A 109 6.42 -19.50 -8.60
N LYS A 110 5.97 -20.73 -8.39
CA LYS A 110 4.57 -21.13 -8.63
C LYS A 110 3.58 -20.32 -7.79
N ASP A 111 3.91 -20.04 -6.53
CA ASP A 111 3.06 -19.25 -5.64
C ASP A 111 3.02 -17.80 -6.10
N LEU A 112 4.17 -17.23 -6.46
CA LEU A 112 4.26 -15.90 -7.03
C LEU A 112 3.33 -15.73 -8.24
N ILE A 113 3.40 -16.66 -9.20
CA ILE A 113 2.56 -16.63 -10.40
C ILE A 113 1.08 -16.70 -10.04
N ASN A 114 0.71 -17.63 -9.15
CA ASN A 114 -0.67 -17.83 -8.74
C ASN A 114 -1.24 -16.60 -8.01
N PHE A 115 -0.48 -16.01 -7.10
CA PHE A 115 -0.94 -14.86 -6.33
C PHE A 115 -1.02 -13.59 -7.17
N ILE A 116 -0.15 -13.41 -8.16
CA ILE A 116 -0.28 -12.30 -9.13
C ILE A 116 -1.55 -12.47 -9.97
N LYS A 117 -1.81 -13.68 -10.48
CA LYS A 117 -3.06 -13.98 -11.22
C LYS A 117 -4.31 -13.77 -10.36
N LEU A 118 -4.26 -14.16 -9.10
CA LEU A 118 -5.35 -13.92 -8.15
C LEU A 118 -5.58 -12.42 -7.94
N GLY A 119 -4.52 -11.66 -7.72
CA GLY A 119 -4.59 -10.20 -7.55
C GLY A 119 -5.21 -9.52 -8.78
N ASP A 120 -4.77 -9.89 -10.00
CA ASP A 120 -5.34 -9.34 -11.24
C ASP A 120 -6.82 -9.72 -11.41
N ALA A 121 -7.19 -10.96 -11.08
CA ALA A 121 -8.57 -11.43 -11.17
C ALA A 121 -9.52 -10.78 -10.15
N LEU A 122 -8.98 -10.31 -9.03
CA LEU A 122 -9.70 -9.53 -8.00
C LEU A 122 -9.66 -8.02 -8.27
N ASP A 123 -9.07 -7.61 -9.39
CA ASP A 123 -8.90 -6.19 -9.75
C ASP A 123 -8.12 -5.40 -8.69
N THR A 124 -7.18 -6.03 -8.01
CA THR A 124 -6.26 -5.36 -7.10
C THR A 124 -5.14 -4.69 -7.89
N VAL A 125 -4.58 -3.61 -7.33
CA VAL A 125 -3.36 -3.02 -7.89
C VAL A 125 -2.24 -4.06 -7.75
N GLY A 126 -1.62 -4.41 -8.88
CA GLY A 126 -0.67 -5.50 -8.93
C GLY A 126 0.58 -5.21 -8.11
N SER A 127 0.89 -6.11 -7.22
CA SER A 127 2.20 -6.25 -6.61
C SER A 127 2.58 -7.72 -6.68
N ALA A 128 3.88 -8.01 -6.65
CA ALA A 128 4.33 -9.36 -6.48
C ALA A 128 4.34 -9.68 -4.97
N PRO A 129 3.38 -10.45 -4.48
CA PRO A 129 3.14 -10.54 -3.04
C PRO A 129 4.14 -11.40 -2.30
N VAL A 130 4.89 -12.25 -2.99
CA VAL A 130 5.86 -13.16 -2.38
C VAL A 130 7.20 -13.15 -3.11
N VAL A 131 8.28 -13.38 -2.37
CA VAL A 131 9.64 -13.58 -2.88
C VAL A 131 9.88 -15.08 -3.05
N PRO A 132 10.10 -15.60 -4.26
CA PRO A 132 10.31 -17.02 -4.50
C PRO A 132 11.71 -17.45 -4.00
N LEU A 133 11.76 -18.34 -3.01
CA LEU A 133 13.00 -18.80 -2.41
C LEU A 133 13.70 -19.92 -3.20
N ASP A 134 13.03 -20.51 -4.17
CA ASP A 134 13.58 -21.47 -5.13
C ASP A 134 14.37 -20.80 -6.29
N ILE A 135 14.42 -19.45 -6.31
CA ILE A 135 15.13 -18.63 -7.29
C ILE A 135 16.38 -18.02 -6.66
N PRO A 136 17.53 -17.94 -7.37
CA PRO A 136 18.73 -17.27 -6.87
C PRO A 136 18.47 -15.84 -6.43
N ALA A 137 18.95 -15.44 -5.25
CA ALA A 137 18.62 -14.18 -4.59
C ALA A 137 18.76 -12.94 -5.49
N HIS A 138 19.80 -12.86 -6.32
CA HIS A 138 20.06 -11.74 -7.23
C HIS A 138 19.03 -11.64 -8.38
N LEU A 139 18.24 -12.69 -8.63
CA LEU A 139 17.23 -12.73 -9.69
C LEU A 139 15.80 -12.59 -9.17
N GLN A 140 15.58 -12.77 -7.87
CA GLN A 140 14.23 -12.81 -7.29
C GLN A 140 13.38 -11.59 -7.65
N HIS A 141 13.88 -10.38 -7.38
CA HIS A 141 13.15 -9.15 -7.65
C HIS A 141 12.92 -8.89 -9.13
N ILE A 142 13.88 -9.26 -9.98
CA ILE A 142 13.75 -9.15 -11.44
C ILE A 142 12.63 -10.08 -11.93
N LEU A 143 12.61 -11.34 -11.43
CA LEU A 143 11.57 -12.29 -11.76
C LEU A 143 10.20 -11.83 -11.24
N MET A 144 10.12 -11.31 -10.00
CA MET A 144 8.88 -10.80 -9.42
C MET A 144 8.25 -9.73 -10.32
N HIS A 145 9.03 -8.77 -10.80
CA HIS A 145 8.55 -7.75 -11.72
C HIS A 145 8.16 -8.32 -13.09
N LYS A 146 9.00 -9.20 -13.65
CA LYS A 146 8.70 -9.88 -14.92
C LYS A 146 7.35 -10.58 -14.87
N VAL A 147 7.15 -11.46 -13.88
CA VAL A 147 5.91 -12.22 -13.73
C VAL A 147 4.71 -11.31 -13.53
N ALA A 148 4.89 -10.23 -12.75
CA ALA A 148 3.83 -9.26 -12.51
C ALA A 148 3.47 -8.48 -13.80
N TYR A 149 4.46 -8.05 -14.59
CA TYR A 149 4.21 -7.38 -15.88
C TYR A 149 3.52 -8.31 -16.89
N GLU A 150 3.84 -9.59 -16.87
CA GLU A 150 3.25 -10.57 -17.77
C GLU A 150 1.81 -10.94 -17.44
N ASN A 151 1.43 -10.94 -16.15
CA ASN A 151 0.17 -11.51 -15.69
C ASN A 151 -0.79 -10.51 -15.03
N SER A 152 -0.45 -9.22 -14.94
CA SER A 152 -1.32 -8.20 -14.33
C SER A 152 -1.57 -7.03 -15.28
N ARG A 153 -2.86 -6.67 -15.45
CA ARG A 153 -3.28 -5.49 -16.21
C ARG A 153 -2.89 -4.19 -15.52
N ARG A 154 -3.04 -4.15 -14.21
CA ARG A 154 -2.78 -2.98 -13.41
C ARG A 154 -1.28 -2.85 -13.10
N ARG A 155 -0.90 -1.66 -12.69
CA ARG A 155 0.48 -1.33 -12.30
C ARG A 155 0.95 -2.26 -11.19
N CYS A 156 2.12 -2.88 -11.39
CA CYS A 156 2.86 -3.45 -10.28
C CYS A 156 3.39 -2.30 -9.46
N ASN A 157 3.04 -2.24 -8.21
CA ASN A 157 3.66 -1.31 -7.29
C ASN A 157 5.12 -1.69 -7.08
N ASP A 158 5.88 -0.72 -6.75
CA ASP A 158 7.27 -0.64 -6.47
C ASP A 158 7.73 -1.73 -5.49
N ILE A 159 7.85 -2.96 -5.97
CA ILE A 159 8.29 -4.13 -5.21
C ILE A 159 9.75 -3.95 -4.77
N TYR A 160 10.45 -3.08 -5.48
CA TYR A 160 11.84 -2.78 -5.21
C TYR A 160 12.08 -2.13 -3.85
N GLU A 161 11.04 -1.55 -3.25
CA GLU A 161 11.10 -0.86 -1.95
C GLU A 161 11.68 -1.70 -0.82
N HIS A 162 11.45 -2.99 -0.87
CA HIS A 162 11.70 -3.91 0.23
C HIS A 162 12.79 -4.93 -0.07
N MET A 163 13.72 -4.57 -0.95
CA MET A 163 14.88 -5.43 -1.19
C MET A 163 15.82 -5.38 0.01
N ASP A 164 16.00 -6.50 0.65
CA ASP A 164 17.01 -6.66 1.70
C ASP A 164 18.42 -6.32 1.20
N LYS A 165 18.65 -6.47 -0.09
CA LYS A 165 19.94 -6.21 -0.76
C LYS A 165 19.73 -5.46 -2.07
N PRO A 166 19.43 -4.16 -2.03
CA PRO A 166 19.22 -3.38 -3.24
C PRO A 166 20.53 -3.29 -4.06
N SER A 167 20.43 -3.37 -5.39
CA SER A 167 21.53 -3.11 -6.29
C SER A 167 21.11 -2.23 -7.46
N TYR A 168 22.05 -1.40 -7.94
CA TYR A 168 21.82 -0.55 -9.10
C TYR A 168 21.51 -1.37 -10.35
N GLU A 169 22.23 -2.48 -10.55
CA GLU A 169 22.04 -3.38 -11.68
C GLU A 169 20.63 -3.97 -11.69
N CYS A 170 20.15 -4.43 -10.55
CA CYS A 170 18.79 -4.95 -10.40
C CYS A 170 17.74 -3.87 -10.74
N ALA A 171 17.89 -2.65 -10.21
CA ALA A 171 17.01 -1.53 -10.51
C ALA A 171 16.96 -1.21 -12.01
N MET A 172 18.12 -1.28 -12.71
CA MET A 172 18.16 -1.02 -14.14
C MET A 172 17.48 -2.11 -14.96
N TYR A 173 17.63 -3.40 -14.61
CA TYR A 173 16.89 -4.48 -15.28
C TYR A 173 15.39 -4.31 -15.12
N ILE A 174 14.92 -4.00 -13.92
CA ILE A 174 13.50 -3.75 -13.66
C ILE A 174 13.00 -2.53 -14.43
N HIS A 175 13.77 -1.44 -14.46
CA HIS A 175 13.44 -0.24 -15.23
C HIS A 175 13.28 -0.52 -16.72
N GLU A 176 14.20 -1.29 -17.33
CA GLU A 176 14.10 -1.67 -18.73
C GLU A 176 12.89 -2.58 -18.99
N MET A 177 12.60 -3.54 -18.10
CA MET A 177 11.40 -4.37 -18.19
C MET A 177 10.11 -3.52 -18.10
N ALA A 178 10.08 -2.53 -17.21
CA ALA A 178 8.95 -1.62 -17.07
C ALA A 178 8.67 -0.84 -18.37
N LYS A 179 9.74 -0.35 -19.05
CA LYS A 179 9.61 0.31 -20.36
C LYS A 179 8.99 -0.60 -21.41
N VAL A 180 9.46 -1.85 -21.51
CA VAL A 180 8.92 -2.85 -22.44
C VAL A 180 7.45 -3.12 -22.16
N ALA A 181 7.10 -3.28 -20.90
CA ALA A 181 5.73 -3.54 -20.48
C ALA A 181 4.80 -2.32 -20.64
N GLY A 182 5.35 -1.11 -20.86
CA GLY A 182 4.59 0.14 -20.81
C GLY A 182 4.11 0.46 -19.39
N LYS A 183 4.85 0.03 -18.39
CA LYS A 183 4.60 0.25 -16.97
C LYS A 183 5.59 1.27 -16.41
N ARG A 184 5.41 1.65 -15.15
CA ARG A 184 6.34 2.54 -14.44
C ARG A 184 7.10 1.76 -13.38
N PHE A 185 8.34 2.12 -13.21
CA PHE A 185 9.19 1.74 -12.10
C PHE A 185 9.60 3.02 -11.38
N ALA A 186 9.49 3.06 -10.07
CA ALA A 186 9.98 4.15 -9.23
C ALA A 186 10.87 3.57 -8.12
N PHE A 187 11.88 4.32 -7.72
CA PHE A 187 12.81 3.90 -6.69
C PHE A 187 12.51 4.57 -5.35
N GLY A 188 12.32 3.77 -4.30
CA GLY A 188 12.07 4.24 -2.94
C GLY A 188 13.36 4.57 -2.19
N ILE A 189 13.40 5.75 -1.57
CA ILE A 189 14.47 6.15 -0.68
C ILE A 189 13.91 6.14 0.75
N TRP A 190 14.33 5.13 1.52
CA TRP A 190 13.84 4.94 2.88
C TRP A 190 14.65 5.72 3.91
N MET A 191 13.95 6.45 4.74
CA MET A 191 14.52 7.05 5.93
C MET A 191 14.67 5.95 7.00
N ILE A 192 15.88 5.78 7.52
CA ILE A 192 16.13 4.97 8.70
C ILE A 192 15.96 5.87 9.91
N SER A 193 14.78 5.84 10.51
CA SER A 193 14.48 6.63 11.70
C SER A 193 15.34 6.19 12.89
N PRO A 194 15.85 7.13 13.72
CA PRO A 194 15.62 8.57 13.61
C PRO A 194 16.58 9.27 12.64
N ARG A 195 16.02 10.03 11.71
CA ARG A 195 16.71 11.09 10.96
C ARG A 195 17.93 10.68 10.13
N SER A 196 17.97 9.46 9.59
CA SER A 196 19.08 8.97 8.79
C SER A 196 18.62 8.27 7.53
N PHE A 197 19.53 8.12 6.57
CA PHE A 197 19.34 7.27 5.40
C PHE A 197 20.34 6.11 5.39
N ASP A 198 20.01 5.05 4.69
CA ASP A 198 20.97 4.01 4.34
C ASP A 198 21.93 4.46 3.24
N ALA A 199 23.23 4.33 3.46
CA ALA A 199 24.25 4.80 2.53
C ALA A 199 24.19 4.08 1.17
N LYS A 200 23.83 2.80 1.14
CA LYS A 200 23.73 2.01 -0.10
C LYS A 200 22.49 2.38 -0.89
N ASN A 201 21.37 2.59 -0.21
CA ASN A 201 20.15 3.06 -0.85
C ASN A 201 20.37 4.45 -1.48
N LEU A 202 21.08 5.37 -0.80
CA LEU A 202 21.49 6.65 -1.37
C LEU A 202 22.46 6.53 -2.54
N GLU A 203 23.39 5.59 -2.51
CA GLU A 203 24.32 5.32 -3.64
C GLU A 203 23.55 4.88 -4.89
N ILE A 204 22.55 4.03 -4.75
CA ILE A 204 21.69 3.61 -5.86
C ILE A 204 20.87 4.80 -6.37
N ALA A 205 20.23 5.55 -5.48
CA ALA A 205 19.49 6.76 -5.82
C ALA A 205 20.37 7.75 -6.60
N TYR A 206 21.59 7.98 -6.12
CA TYR A 206 22.56 8.87 -6.78
C TYR A 206 22.90 8.41 -8.21
N LYS A 207 23.14 7.12 -8.42
CA LYS A 207 23.39 6.54 -9.75
C LYS A 207 22.16 6.61 -10.68
N LEU A 208 20.97 6.63 -10.13
CA LEU A 208 19.72 6.71 -10.88
C LEU A 208 19.32 8.15 -11.27
N LEU A 209 19.95 9.21 -10.71
CA LEU A 209 19.57 10.61 -10.94
C LEU A 209 19.49 11.00 -12.42
N ASP A 210 20.38 10.47 -13.25
CA ASP A 210 20.43 10.77 -14.68
C ASP A 210 19.67 9.78 -15.57
N LYS A 211 19.02 8.77 -14.99
CA LYS A 211 18.32 7.70 -15.71
C LYS A 211 16.85 7.95 -15.96
N GLY A 212 16.30 9.04 -15.40
CA GLY A 212 14.89 9.37 -15.52
C GLY A 212 13.98 8.45 -14.72
N VAL A 213 14.52 7.73 -13.72
CA VAL A 213 13.73 6.91 -12.80
C VAL A 213 13.04 7.82 -11.78
N PRO A 214 11.73 7.80 -11.66
CA PRO A 214 11.01 8.48 -10.59
C PRO A 214 11.48 7.97 -9.22
N MET A 215 11.54 8.86 -8.23
CA MET A 215 11.93 8.51 -6.87
C MET A 215 10.88 9.00 -5.87
N TRP A 216 10.85 8.42 -4.70
CA TRP A 216 10.00 8.83 -3.60
C TRP A 216 10.69 8.62 -2.26
N ILE A 217 10.21 9.32 -1.25
CA ILE A 217 10.71 9.25 0.13
C ILE A 217 9.68 8.50 0.97
N ALA A 218 10.16 7.58 1.78
CA ALA A 218 9.37 6.95 2.83
C ALA A 218 9.98 7.18 4.20
N THR A 219 9.11 7.27 5.19
CA THR A 219 9.46 7.33 6.61
C THR A 219 8.72 6.25 7.36
N MET A 220 9.35 5.64 8.34
CA MET A 220 8.76 4.61 9.17
C MET A 220 9.31 4.68 10.60
N PRO A 221 9.13 5.80 11.31
CA PRO A 221 9.50 5.88 12.72
C PRO A 221 8.60 4.98 13.56
N VAL A 222 9.18 4.29 14.52
CA VAL A 222 8.51 3.30 15.37
C VAL A 222 8.37 3.85 16.77
N ALA A 223 7.14 3.94 17.26
CA ALA A 223 6.83 4.51 18.57
C ALA A 223 7.59 3.81 19.71
N GLY A 224 8.34 4.59 20.49
CA GLY A 224 9.16 4.11 21.61
C GLY A 224 10.44 3.37 21.21
N VAL A 225 10.69 3.17 19.91
CA VAL A 225 11.91 2.49 19.42
C VAL A 225 12.79 3.47 18.65
N SER A 226 12.27 4.06 17.57
CA SER A 226 13.00 5.04 16.74
C SER A 226 12.31 6.40 16.67
N SER A 227 11.29 6.60 17.48
CA SER A 227 10.57 7.86 17.67
C SER A 227 10.03 7.97 19.11
N PRO A 228 9.48 9.14 19.52
CA PRO A 228 8.79 9.26 20.80
C PRO A 228 7.69 8.21 20.95
N ILE A 229 7.41 7.80 22.20
CA ILE A 229 6.43 6.73 22.49
C ILE A 229 4.98 7.09 22.14
N THR A 230 4.64 8.36 22.08
CA THR A 230 3.27 8.78 21.73
C THR A 230 3.07 8.79 20.23
N MET A 231 1.91 8.32 19.74
CA MET A 231 1.59 8.33 18.31
C MET A 231 1.69 9.73 17.71
N ILE A 232 1.25 10.76 18.42
CA ILE A 232 1.38 12.16 17.96
C ILE A 232 2.85 12.59 17.84
N GLY A 233 3.73 12.15 18.73
CA GLY A 233 5.17 12.40 18.67
C GLY A 233 5.84 11.64 17.52
N THR A 234 5.41 10.40 17.27
CA THR A 234 5.86 9.58 16.15
C THR A 234 5.48 10.24 14.81
N ILE A 235 4.25 10.70 14.67
CA ILE A 235 3.79 11.43 13.49
C ILE A 235 4.53 12.77 13.33
N GLN A 236 4.79 13.51 14.41
CA GLN A 236 5.57 14.74 14.34
C GLN A 236 6.97 14.49 13.78
N GLN A 237 7.62 13.40 14.20
CA GLN A 237 8.91 12.99 13.64
C GLN A 237 8.79 12.59 12.17
N SER A 238 7.78 11.82 11.81
CA SER A 238 7.54 11.41 10.43
C SER A 238 7.33 12.61 9.51
N VAL A 239 6.54 13.61 9.92
CA VAL A 239 6.37 14.85 9.16
C VAL A 239 7.71 15.55 8.94
N PHE A 240 8.53 15.70 9.98
CA PHE A 240 9.85 16.31 9.85
C PHE A 240 10.76 15.52 8.89
N GLU A 241 10.87 14.20 9.09
CA GLU A 241 11.71 13.33 8.26
C GLU A 241 11.27 13.35 6.79
N TYR A 242 9.95 13.27 6.55
CA TYR A 242 9.40 13.34 5.20
C TYR A 242 9.71 14.67 4.52
N LEU A 243 9.49 15.79 5.19
CA LEU A 243 9.75 17.12 4.63
C LEU A 243 11.25 17.34 4.34
N ALA A 244 12.13 16.90 5.22
CA ALA A 244 13.57 16.99 5.02
C ALA A 244 14.04 16.09 3.87
N GLY A 245 13.53 14.84 3.80
CA GLY A 245 13.81 13.90 2.71
C GLY A 245 13.29 14.42 1.36
N LEU A 246 12.05 14.93 1.33
CA LEU A 246 11.46 15.55 0.14
C LEU A 246 12.29 16.75 -0.36
N THR A 247 12.80 17.57 0.57
CA THR A 247 13.67 18.70 0.24
C THR A 247 14.98 18.22 -0.37
N MET A 248 15.61 17.21 0.24
CA MET A 248 16.79 16.55 -0.34
C MET A 248 16.51 16.08 -1.76
N LEU A 249 15.45 15.31 -1.97
CA LEU A 249 15.09 14.75 -3.27
C LEU A 249 14.83 15.86 -4.31
N ASN A 250 14.14 16.92 -3.94
CA ASN A 250 13.91 18.09 -4.81
C ASN A 250 15.22 18.73 -5.29
N LEU A 251 16.17 18.89 -4.39
CA LEU A 251 17.44 19.56 -4.70
C LEU A 251 18.38 18.69 -5.55
N ILE A 252 18.37 17.36 -5.36
CA ILE A 252 19.26 16.46 -6.11
C ILE A 252 18.64 15.96 -7.42
N ASN A 253 17.32 15.79 -7.50
CA ASN A 253 16.65 15.13 -8.64
C ASN A 253 15.70 16.09 -9.39
N ARG A 254 16.20 17.21 -9.87
CA ARG A 254 15.39 18.21 -10.58
C ARG A 254 14.74 17.72 -11.86
N LYS A 255 15.35 16.73 -12.55
CA LYS A 255 14.82 16.24 -13.82
C LYS A 255 13.60 15.34 -13.66
N SER A 256 13.51 14.58 -12.56
CA SER A 256 12.46 13.58 -12.33
C SER A 256 11.56 13.91 -11.12
N PHE A 257 11.80 15.04 -10.44
CA PHE A 257 11.07 15.43 -9.23
C PHE A 257 9.57 15.65 -9.45
N ASN A 258 9.16 15.89 -10.69
CA ASN A 258 7.75 16.09 -11.03
C ASN A 258 6.90 14.81 -10.97
N TYR A 259 7.49 13.67 -10.63
CA TYR A 259 6.80 12.36 -10.59
C TYR A 259 7.19 11.62 -9.31
N ILE A 260 6.69 12.10 -8.18
CA ILE A 260 6.89 11.43 -6.90
C ILE A 260 5.80 10.37 -6.77
N SER A 261 6.19 9.12 -6.53
CA SER A 261 5.22 8.08 -6.17
C SER A 261 4.61 8.43 -4.80
N PRO A 262 3.28 8.35 -4.63
CA PRO A 262 2.62 8.80 -3.41
C PRO A 262 2.67 7.78 -2.27
N ASN A 263 3.73 6.98 -2.18
CA ASN A 263 3.83 5.95 -1.16
C ASN A 263 4.34 6.51 0.18
N ASP A 264 3.84 5.94 1.25
CA ASP A 264 4.37 5.99 2.63
C ASP A 264 4.69 7.40 3.20
N ALA A 265 3.92 8.42 2.79
CA ALA A 265 4.03 9.74 3.41
C ALA A 265 3.42 9.74 4.83
N PHE A 266 4.17 10.31 5.77
CA PHE A 266 3.77 10.45 7.17
C PHE A 266 3.43 9.11 7.86
N GLU A 267 4.09 8.04 7.44
CA GLU A 267 3.96 6.75 8.11
C GLU A 267 4.59 6.79 9.50
N GLY A 268 4.12 5.92 10.36
CA GLY A 268 4.66 5.68 11.70
C GLY A 268 4.05 4.41 12.22
N ASP A 269 4.82 3.62 12.95
CA ASP A 269 4.38 2.31 13.37
C ASP A 269 4.23 2.21 14.90
N ALA A 270 3.23 1.45 15.33
CA ALA A 270 3.04 1.05 16.71
C ALA A 270 3.82 -0.25 16.98
N PHE A 271 4.36 -0.36 18.20
CA PHE A 271 5.22 -1.47 18.59
C PHE A 271 4.87 -2.01 19.97
N ASP A 272 4.73 -3.32 20.07
CA ASP A 272 4.54 -4.02 21.35
C ASP A 272 5.89 -4.31 21.99
N MET A 273 6.18 -3.63 23.12
CA MET A 273 7.43 -3.79 23.84
C MET A 273 7.56 -5.16 24.52
N LYS A 274 6.45 -5.84 24.81
CA LYS A 274 6.45 -7.15 25.46
C LYS A 274 6.84 -8.26 24.50
N TYR A 275 6.30 -8.19 23.29
CA TYR A 275 6.54 -9.22 22.26
C TYR A 275 7.57 -8.80 21.21
N SER A 276 8.08 -7.55 21.29
CA SER A 276 9.06 -6.98 20.37
C SER A 276 8.62 -7.10 18.90
N THR A 277 7.37 -6.72 18.61
CA THR A 277 6.77 -6.84 17.27
C THR A 277 5.93 -5.63 16.91
N PHE A 278 5.78 -5.39 15.62
CA PHE A 278 4.83 -4.40 15.10
C PHE A 278 3.39 -4.81 15.36
N ILE A 279 2.52 -3.83 15.62
CA ILE A 279 1.11 -4.07 15.96
C ILE A 279 0.16 -3.28 15.04
N TYR A 280 0.12 -3.65 13.77
CA TYR A 280 -0.66 -2.95 12.73
C TYR A 280 -2.18 -3.08 12.89
N GLY A 281 -2.67 -4.14 13.53
CA GLY A 281 -4.10 -4.30 13.83
C GLY A 281 -4.55 -3.61 15.12
N SER A 282 -3.67 -2.87 15.80
CA SER A 282 -3.93 -2.30 17.12
C SER A 282 -4.73 -0.98 17.08
N VAL A 283 -5.22 -0.60 18.26
CA VAL A 283 -5.88 0.70 18.48
C VAL A 283 -4.91 1.84 18.22
N GLU A 284 -3.66 1.70 18.65
CA GLU A 284 -2.61 2.71 18.47
C GLU A 284 -2.28 2.94 17.01
N TYR A 285 -2.29 1.90 16.20
CA TYR A 285 -2.09 2.06 14.75
C TYR A 285 -3.30 2.71 14.07
N THR A 286 -4.51 2.44 14.55
CA THR A 286 -5.71 3.18 14.11
C THR A 286 -5.61 4.66 14.49
N GLU A 287 -5.15 4.98 15.70
CA GLU A 287 -4.89 6.36 16.15
C GLU A 287 -3.88 7.05 15.23
N HIS A 288 -2.77 6.38 14.87
CA HIS A 288 -1.81 6.89 13.89
C HIS A 288 -2.52 7.33 12.61
N THR A 289 -3.38 6.49 12.05
CA THR A 289 -4.10 6.78 10.79
C THR A 289 -5.04 7.97 10.92
N LEU A 290 -5.64 8.20 12.10
CA LEU A 290 -6.45 9.38 12.39
C LEU A 290 -5.62 10.69 12.32
N TYR A 291 -4.32 10.65 12.57
CA TYR A 291 -3.42 11.78 12.42
C TYR A 291 -2.84 11.87 11.00
N GLN A 292 -2.52 10.75 10.36
CA GLN A 292 -1.94 10.69 9.04
C GLN A 292 -2.87 11.28 7.96
N ILE A 293 -4.13 10.87 7.92
CA ILE A 293 -5.07 11.28 6.87
C ILE A 293 -5.28 12.80 6.80
N PRO A 294 -5.51 13.53 7.91
CA PRO A 294 -5.57 15.00 7.88
C PRO A 294 -4.28 15.65 7.37
N LEU A 295 -3.11 15.12 7.76
CA LEU A 295 -1.82 15.63 7.30
C LEU A 295 -1.61 15.39 5.80
N CYS A 296 -2.02 14.23 5.26
CA CYS A 296 -2.00 14.00 3.82
C CYS A 296 -2.82 15.07 3.06
N ARG A 297 -4.00 15.43 3.56
CA ARG A 297 -4.79 16.53 2.98
C ARG A 297 -4.13 17.89 3.14
N TYR A 298 -3.58 18.17 4.32
CA TYR A 298 -2.89 19.44 4.62
C TYR A 298 -1.72 19.70 3.66
N TYR A 299 -0.97 18.65 3.33
CA TYR A 299 0.18 18.71 2.41
C TYR A 299 -0.18 18.35 0.96
N ASN A 300 -1.44 18.11 0.65
CA ASN A 300 -1.90 17.67 -0.67
C ASN A 300 -1.19 16.41 -1.18
N VAL A 301 -0.95 15.47 -0.27
CA VAL A 301 -0.39 14.14 -0.57
C VAL A 301 -1.54 13.14 -0.74
N PRO A 302 -1.50 12.23 -1.70
CA PRO A 302 -2.49 11.17 -1.85
C PRO A 302 -2.62 10.32 -0.59
N ILE A 303 -3.88 10.01 -0.23
CA ILE A 303 -4.18 9.22 0.96
C ILE A 303 -4.13 7.73 0.61
N MET A 304 -3.14 7.05 1.15
CA MET A 304 -3.01 5.59 1.08
C MET A 304 -2.82 5.06 2.50
N THR A 305 -3.57 4.03 2.87
CA THR A 305 -3.51 3.47 4.24
C THR A 305 -3.15 2.00 4.23
N LYS A 306 -2.41 1.53 5.22
CA LYS A 306 -2.12 0.11 5.46
C LYS A 306 -3.30 -0.58 6.20
N ALA A 307 -4.53 -0.18 5.91
CA ALA A 307 -5.72 -0.65 6.64
C ALA A 307 -6.01 -2.15 6.47
N ALA A 308 -5.32 -2.83 5.55
CA ALA A 308 -5.48 -4.26 5.34
C ALA A 308 -4.44 -5.13 6.08
N LEU A 309 -3.63 -4.54 6.99
CA LEU A 309 -2.72 -5.28 7.86
C LEU A 309 -3.41 -5.73 9.16
N THR A 310 -3.04 -6.92 9.61
CA THR A 310 -3.51 -7.52 10.86
C THR A 310 -2.38 -8.18 11.64
N ASN A 311 -2.52 -8.25 12.95
CA ASN A 311 -1.64 -9.04 13.81
C ASN A 311 -2.02 -10.52 13.89
N SER A 312 -3.21 -10.89 13.44
CA SER A 312 -3.60 -12.31 13.42
C SER A 312 -2.71 -13.13 12.49
N LYS A 313 -2.45 -14.38 12.89
CA LYS A 313 -1.64 -15.33 12.14
C LYS A 313 -2.47 -16.14 11.15
N GLN A 314 -3.79 -16.04 11.24
CA GLN A 314 -4.74 -16.81 10.44
C GLN A 314 -5.90 -15.92 9.95
N PRO A 315 -6.61 -16.30 8.89
CA PRO A 315 -7.85 -15.64 8.47
C PRO A 315 -9.01 -15.92 9.45
N ASP A 316 -8.97 -15.30 10.63
CA ASP A 316 -9.88 -15.55 11.74
C ASP A 316 -10.70 -14.32 12.15
N GLY A 317 -11.40 -14.42 13.28
CA GLY A 317 -12.23 -13.35 13.82
C GLY A 317 -11.42 -12.11 14.23
N GLN A 318 -10.17 -12.28 14.72
CA GLN A 318 -9.29 -11.17 15.03
C GLN A 318 -8.94 -10.41 13.74
N ALA A 319 -8.47 -11.12 12.73
CA ALA A 319 -8.08 -10.53 11.45
C ALA A 319 -9.25 -9.75 10.82
N ALA A 320 -10.45 -10.33 10.79
CA ALA A 320 -11.63 -9.69 10.22
C ALA A 320 -12.07 -8.45 11.01
N ALA A 321 -12.00 -8.49 12.34
CA ALA A 321 -12.36 -7.36 13.20
C ALA A 321 -11.37 -6.19 13.04
N GLU A 322 -10.06 -6.45 13.10
CA GLU A 322 -9.02 -5.45 12.95
C GLU A 322 -9.14 -4.73 11.59
N ILE A 323 -9.20 -5.50 10.50
CA ILE A 323 -9.28 -4.92 9.15
C ILE A 323 -10.63 -4.24 8.90
N GLY A 324 -11.74 -4.84 9.32
CA GLY A 324 -13.07 -4.27 9.11
C GLY A 324 -13.23 -2.91 9.77
N MET A 325 -12.81 -2.79 11.03
CA MET A 325 -12.87 -1.53 11.78
C MET A 325 -11.92 -0.48 11.19
N HIS A 326 -10.67 -0.86 10.92
CA HIS A 326 -9.68 0.07 10.38
C HIS A 326 -10.07 0.57 8.98
N THR A 327 -10.53 -0.31 8.10
CA THR A 327 -11.02 0.07 6.77
C THR A 327 -12.22 1.02 6.86
N LEU A 328 -13.20 0.73 7.73
CA LEU A 328 -14.38 1.57 7.88
C LEU A 328 -14.02 2.98 8.39
N ILE A 329 -13.20 3.07 9.44
CA ILE A 329 -12.81 4.37 10.02
C ILE A 329 -12.04 5.20 9.00
N THR A 330 -11.05 4.61 8.32
CA THR A 330 -10.23 5.31 7.33
C THR A 330 -11.04 5.72 6.09
N ALA A 331 -11.98 4.87 5.67
CA ALA A 331 -12.90 5.19 4.57
C ALA A 331 -13.87 6.34 4.92
N LEU A 332 -14.38 6.40 6.15
CA LEU A 332 -15.16 7.54 6.66
C LEU A 332 -14.35 8.83 6.68
N MET A 333 -13.05 8.74 6.90
CA MET A 333 -12.13 9.87 6.80
C MET A 333 -11.76 10.22 5.35
N GLY A 334 -12.23 9.46 4.37
CA GLY A 334 -12.06 9.72 2.93
C GLY A 334 -10.91 8.96 2.28
N ALA A 335 -10.30 7.98 2.95
CA ALA A 335 -9.39 7.06 2.28
C ALA A 335 -10.15 6.19 1.26
N ARG A 336 -9.52 5.93 0.12
CA ARG A 336 -10.05 5.07 -0.95
C ARG A 336 -9.00 4.06 -1.44
N ALA A 337 -7.78 4.14 -0.91
CA ALA A 337 -6.69 3.22 -1.21
C ALA A 337 -6.23 2.48 0.05
N PHE A 338 -6.34 1.16 0.02
CA PHE A 338 -6.09 0.24 1.12
C PHE A 338 -4.97 -0.73 0.73
N ARG A 339 -3.82 -0.61 1.38
CA ARG A 339 -2.61 -1.36 1.07
C ARG A 339 -2.46 -2.59 1.97
N CYS A 340 -1.56 -3.47 1.56
CA CYS A 340 -1.13 -4.64 2.32
C CYS A 340 -2.19 -5.74 2.45
N ALA A 341 -3.14 -5.81 1.51
CA ALA A 341 -4.12 -6.89 1.50
C ALA A 341 -3.47 -8.27 1.27
N GLY A 342 -4.00 -9.28 1.90
CA GLY A 342 -3.47 -10.64 1.88
C GLY A 342 -2.38 -10.90 2.92
N LEU A 343 -1.94 -9.87 3.69
CA LEU A 343 -0.92 -10.04 4.72
C LEU A 343 -1.52 -10.41 6.08
N LEU A 344 -0.84 -11.33 6.76
CA LEU A 344 -1.08 -11.80 8.12
C LEU A 344 0.18 -11.66 8.96
N SER A 345 0.07 -11.81 10.28
CA SER A 345 1.19 -11.76 11.21
C SER A 345 2.04 -10.49 11.05
N SER A 346 1.39 -9.32 11.05
CA SER A 346 2.10 -8.04 10.88
C SER A 346 2.94 -7.93 9.59
N GLY A 347 2.56 -8.66 8.55
CA GLY A 347 3.25 -8.64 7.27
C GLY A 347 4.32 -9.72 7.10
N GLU A 348 4.34 -10.75 7.95
CA GLU A 348 5.30 -11.85 7.80
C GLU A 348 4.81 -12.94 6.83
N ILE A 349 3.49 -13.10 6.69
CA ILE A 349 2.87 -14.20 5.95
C ILE A 349 1.94 -13.62 4.87
N TYR A 350 2.00 -14.16 3.67
CA TYR A 350 1.00 -13.92 2.64
C TYR A 350 -0.03 -15.06 2.55
N SER A 351 -1.29 -14.71 2.32
CA SER A 351 -2.38 -15.66 2.14
C SER A 351 -3.29 -15.21 0.99
N GLY A 352 -3.38 -16.05 -0.05
CA GLY A 352 -4.24 -15.77 -1.19
C GLY A 352 -5.72 -15.76 -0.81
N GLU A 353 -6.15 -16.69 0.04
CA GLU A 353 -7.51 -16.73 0.56
C GLU A 353 -7.84 -15.50 1.43
N TRP A 354 -6.85 -15.00 2.17
CA TRP A 354 -7.01 -13.76 2.94
C TRP A 354 -7.16 -12.54 2.03
N LEU A 355 -6.46 -12.50 0.91
CA LEU A 355 -6.68 -11.45 -0.09
C LEU A 355 -8.13 -11.43 -0.60
N VAL A 356 -8.73 -12.61 -0.85
CA VAL A 356 -10.14 -12.72 -1.26
C VAL A 356 -11.08 -12.18 -0.16
N ILE A 357 -10.80 -12.50 1.12
CA ILE A 357 -11.57 -12.00 2.26
C ILE A 357 -11.38 -10.49 2.42
N ASN A 358 -10.16 -9.96 2.27
CA ASN A 358 -9.93 -8.51 2.32
C ASN A 358 -10.73 -7.76 1.26
N LYS A 359 -10.81 -8.31 0.04
CA LYS A 359 -11.62 -7.72 -1.03
C LYS A 359 -13.09 -7.66 -0.63
N GLU A 360 -13.64 -8.72 -0.05
CA GLU A 360 -15.02 -8.76 0.44
C GLU A 360 -15.27 -7.75 1.55
N ILE A 361 -14.34 -7.61 2.52
CA ILE A 361 -14.45 -6.63 3.61
C ILE A 361 -14.44 -5.20 3.05
N VAL A 362 -13.56 -4.89 2.10
CA VAL A 362 -13.52 -3.57 1.48
C VAL A 362 -14.79 -3.30 0.68
N ASP A 363 -15.31 -4.28 -0.06
CA ASP A 363 -16.57 -4.14 -0.79
C ASP A 363 -17.77 -3.96 0.17
N TYR A 364 -17.77 -4.64 1.31
CA TYR A 364 -18.76 -4.44 2.37
C TYR A 364 -18.74 -2.98 2.86
N VAL A 365 -17.56 -2.46 3.21
CA VAL A 365 -17.41 -1.06 3.64
C VAL A 365 -17.80 -0.08 2.53
N LYS A 366 -17.42 -0.35 1.29
CA LYS A 366 -17.82 0.45 0.12
C LYS A 366 -19.35 0.54 -0.01
N ASN A 367 -20.04 -0.56 0.20
CA ASN A 367 -21.50 -0.60 0.12
C ASN A 367 -22.18 0.09 1.33
N ILE A 368 -21.60 0.03 2.54
CA ILE A 368 -22.07 0.84 3.69
C ILE A 368 -22.00 2.34 3.35
N LEU A 369 -20.91 2.77 2.69
CA LEU A 369 -20.65 4.17 2.35
C LEU A 369 -21.29 4.62 1.02
N LYS A 370 -22.02 3.73 0.34
CA LYS A 370 -22.74 4.08 -0.88
C LYS A 370 -23.76 5.19 -0.59
N PRO A 371 -23.72 6.30 -1.36
CA PRO A 371 -24.69 7.37 -1.18
C PRO A 371 -26.11 6.87 -1.25
N GLN A 372 -26.94 7.23 -0.27
CA GLN A 372 -28.36 6.91 -0.27
C GLN A 372 -29.14 8.10 -0.83
N GLU A 373 -29.99 7.84 -1.82
CA GLU A 373 -30.89 8.83 -2.37
C GLU A 373 -32.11 8.99 -1.46
N PHE A 374 -32.39 10.22 -1.08
CA PHE A 374 -33.64 10.56 -0.39
C PHE A 374 -34.52 11.36 -1.36
N SER A 375 -35.65 10.75 -1.80
CA SER A 375 -36.66 11.41 -2.63
C SER A 375 -38.06 10.98 -2.22
N GLU A 376 -39.07 11.77 -2.60
CA GLU A 376 -40.49 11.46 -2.34
C GLU A 376 -40.86 10.09 -2.94
N GLU A 377 -40.40 9.77 -4.13
CA GLU A 377 -40.68 8.52 -4.83
C GLU A 377 -40.11 7.32 -4.08
N ARG A 378 -38.99 7.50 -3.41
CA ARG A 378 -38.33 6.41 -2.65
C ARG A 378 -38.90 6.17 -1.28
N LEU A 379 -39.80 7.04 -0.81
CA LEU A 379 -40.58 6.82 0.43
C LEU A 379 -41.72 5.82 0.22
N PHE A 380 -42.18 5.59 -1.00
CA PHE A 380 -43.24 4.64 -1.36
C PHE A 380 -44.54 4.80 -0.54
N ILE A 381 -44.93 6.03 -0.20
CA ILE A 381 -46.09 6.32 0.66
C ILE A 381 -47.38 5.70 0.11
N ASP A 382 -47.64 5.83 -1.21
CA ASP A 382 -48.81 5.25 -1.85
C ASP A 382 -48.83 3.72 -1.78
N GLU A 383 -47.66 3.10 -1.90
CA GLU A 383 -47.54 1.65 -1.81
C GLU A 383 -47.75 1.14 -0.37
N ILE A 384 -47.22 1.89 0.62
CA ILE A 384 -47.46 1.63 2.04
C ILE A 384 -48.96 1.70 2.33
N ALA A 385 -49.66 2.74 1.84
CA ALA A 385 -51.08 2.92 2.02
C ALA A 385 -51.92 1.81 1.34
N ALA A 386 -51.46 1.29 0.21
CA ALA A 386 -52.18 0.27 -0.55
C ALA A 386 -52.02 -1.16 0.01
N VAL A 387 -51.04 -1.42 0.87
CA VAL A 387 -50.84 -2.74 1.51
C VAL A 387 -51.69 -2.81 2.80
N LYS A 388 -52.59 -3.81 2.83
CA LYS A 388 -53.42 -4.04 4.01
C LYS A 388 -52.60 -4.40 5.25
N ALA A 389 -53.10 -4.08 6.43
CA ALA A 389 -52.47 -4.51 7.68
C ALA A 389 -52.26 -6.05 7.69
N GLY A 390 -51.05 -6.49 8.02
CA GLY A 390 -50.67 -7.91 7.94
C GLY A 390 -50.37 -8.42 6.53
N GLY A 391 -50.40 -7.56 5.50
CA GLY A 391 -50.05 -7.90 4.13
C GLY A 391 -48.54 -7.99 3.88
N SER A 392 -48.14 -8.19 2.62
CA SER A 392 -46.74 -8.39 2.22
C SER A 392 -46.36 -7.50 1.05
N PHE A 393 -45.10 -7.01 1.07
CA PHE A 393 -44.51 -6.26 -0.04
C PHE A 393 -43.75 -7.14 -1.02
N ILE A 394 -43.53 -8.44 -0.74
CA ILE A 394 -42.75 -9.36 -1.57
C ILE A 394 -43.20 -9.39 -3.04
N GLY A 395 -44.52 -9.39 -3.27
CA GLY A 395 -45.10 -9.41 -4.62
C GLY A 395 -45.26 -8.05 -5.29
N ARG A 396 -44.80 -6.97 -4.67
CA ARG A 396 -44.96 -5.64 -5.23
C ARG A 396 -43.91 -5.40 -6.36
N LYS A 397 -44.33 -4.59 -7.33
CA LYS A 397 -43.48 -4.24 -8.50
C LYS A 397 -42.20 -3.55 -8.08
N SER A 398 -42.27 -2.64 -7.11
CA SER A 398 -41.09 -1.95 -6.53
C SER A 398 -40.07 -2.93 -5.94
N THR A 399 -40.51 -3.90 -5.12
CA THR A 399 -39.65 -4.93 -4.54
C THR A 399 -38.97 -5.75 -5.63
N MET A 400 -39.72 -6.20 -6.64
CA MET A 400 -39.17 -7.01 -7.74
C MET A 400 -38.16 -6.23 -8.60
N GLN A 401 -38.38 -4.94 -8.82
CA GLN A 401 -37.49 -4.11 -9.65
C GLN A 401 -36.25 -3.63 -8.92
N LEU A 402 -36.37 -3.29 -7.63
CA LEU A 402 -35.32 -2.60 -6.88
C LEU A 402 -34.47 -3.53 -6.01
N PHE A 403 -34.97 -4.71 -5.67
CA PHE A 403 -34.31 -5.66 -4.76
C PHE A 403 -32.80 -5.81 -5.04
N ARG A 404 -32.39 -6.01 -6.33
CA ARG A 404 -30.98 -6.19 -6.68
C ARG A 404 -30.17 -4.92 -6.73
N GLN A 405 -30.82 -3.76 -6.72
CA GLN A 405 -30.15 -2.45 -6.71
C GLN A 405 -29.96 -1.93 -5.29
N GLU A 406 -30.92 -2.24 -4.41
CA GLU A 406 -30.93 -1.78 -3.02
C GLU A 406 -30.08 -2.65 -2.11
N TYR A 407 -30.05 -3.96 -2.37
CA TYR A 407 -29.33 -4.90 -1.52
C TYR A 407 -28.00 -5.29 -2.14
N TRP A 408 -26.92 -5.15 -1.37
CA TRP A 408 -25.64 -5.70 -1.74
C TRP A 408 -25.70 -7.24 -1.66
N MET A 409 -25.22 -7.90 -2.71
CA MET A 409 -25.11 -9.35 -2.78
C MET A 409 -23.65 -9.75 -2.56
N PRO A 410 -23.27 -10.24 -1.37
CA PRO A 410 -21.91 -10.66 -1.07
C PRO A 410 -21.50 -11.90 -1.87
N GLU A 411 -20.19 -12.05 -2.11
CA GLU A 411 -19.64 -13.26 -2.73
C GLU A 411 -19.23 -14.31 -1.68
N LEU A 412 -18.75 -13.87 -0.51
CA LEU A 412 -18.28 -14.75 0.57
C LEU A 412 -19.20 -14.72 1.81
N PHE A 413 -19.71 -13.54 2.17
CA PHE A 413 -20.61 -13.41 3.31
C PHE A 413 -21.93 -14.10 2.99
N THR A 414 -22.34 -15.04 3.83
CA THR A 414 -23.56 -15.80 3.55
C THR A 414 -24.80 -15.13 4.12
N HIS A 415 -25.84 -15.03 3.30
CA HIS A 415 -27.22 -14.69 3.73
C HIS A 415 -28.13 -15.93 3.78
N MET A 416 -27.56 -17.15 3.64
CA MET A 416 -28.31 -18.39 3.73
C MET A 416 -28.88 -18.57 5.15
N ASN A 417 -30.08 -19.11 5.23
CA ASN A 417 -30.54 -19.61 6.52
C ASN A 417 -29.76 -20.86 6.94
N LEU A 418 -29.92 -21.29 8.19
CA LEU A 418 -29.15 -22.41 8.75
C LEU A 418 -29.28 -23.68 7.92
N GLY A 419 -30.52 -24.04 7.50
CA GLY A 419 -30.78 -25.28 6.71
C GLY A 419 -30.07 -25.19 5.34
N GLN A 420 -30.23 -24.10 4.63
CA GLN A 420 -29.55 -23.91 3.33
C GLN A 420 -28.02 -23.95 3.47
N TRP A 421 -27.44 -23.39 4.53
CA TRP A 421 -26.01 -23.43 4.79
C TRP A 421 -25.55 -24.87 5.07
N GLN A 422 -26.32 -25.63 5.84
CA GLN A 422 -26.05 -27.05 6.09
C GLN A 422 -26.10 -27.87 4.80
N GLU A 423 -27.13 -27.70 3.97
CA GLU A 423 -27.27 -28.36 2.66
C GLU A 423 -26.12 -27.97 1.70
N ALA A 424 -25.60 -26.75 1.79
CA ALA A 424 -24.43 -26.28 1.02
C ALA A 424 -23.09 -26.81 1.55
N GLY A 425 -23.08 -27.66 2.58
CA GLY A 425 -21.90 -28.33 3.12
C GLY A 425 -21.26 -27.62 4.31
N SER A 426 -21.97 -26.71 4.98
CA SER A 426 -21.55 -26.03 6.23
C SER A 426 -20.16 -25.38 6.17
N LYS A 427 -19.77 -24.85 5.00
CA LYS A 427 -18.46 -24.24 4.80
C LYS A 427 -18.33 -22.92 5.57
N SER A 428 -17.17 -22.71 6.18
CA SER A 428 -16.78 -21.41 6.71
C SER A 428 -16.43 -20.41 5.59
N MET A 429 -16.43 -19.12 5.90
CA MET A 429 -15.98 -18.08 4.97
C MET A 429 -14.57 -18.34 4.43
N TRP A 430 -13.66 -18.84 5.27
CA TRP A 430 -12.30 -19.22 4.86
C TRP A 430 -12.29 -20.31 3.78
N GLN A 431 -13.10 -21.38 3.95
CA GLN A 431 -13.22 -22.45 2.94
C GLN A 431 -13.79 -21.93 1.62
N TYR A 432 -14.79 -21.06 1.66
CA TYR A 432 -15.30 -20.37 0.46
C TYR A 432 -14.22 -19.53 -0.21
N ALA A 433 -13.41 -18.81 0.56
CA ALA A 433 -12.33 -17.98 0.04
C ALA A 433 -11.24 -18.79 -0.68
N ILE A 434 -10.86 -19.97 -0.14
CA ILE A 434 -9.92 -20.90 -0.79
C ILE A 434 -10.48 -21.37 -2.13
N ASP A 435 -11.73 -21.86 -2.16
CA ASP A 435 -12.38 -22.31 -3.38
C ASP A 435 -12.45 -21.17 -4.42
N ARG A 436 -12.77 -19.97 -3.98
CA ARG A 436 -12.82 -18.77 -4.82
C ARG A 436 -11.45 -18.41 -5.38
N ALA A 437 -10.41 -18.41 -4.54
CA ALA A 437 -9.03 -18.14 -4.96
C ALA A 437 -8.59 -19.12 -6.07
N LYS A 438 -8.75 -20.42 -5.85
CA LYS A 438 -8.42 -21.47 -6.84
C LYS A 438 -9.18 -21.28 -8.16
N LYS A 439 -10.46 -20.97 -8.08
CA LYS A 439 -11.30 -20.74 -9.26
C LYS A 439 -10.86 -19.50 -10.04
N LEU A 440 -10.51 -18.42 -9.36
CA LEU A 440 -10.04 -17.18 -9.98
C LEU A 440 -8.69 -17.39 -10.67
N ILE A 441 -7.73 -18.04 -10.01
CA ILE A 441 -6.41 -18.37 -10.57
C ILE A 441 -6.58 -19.22 -11.85
N THR A 442 -7.42 -20.27 -11.80
CA THR A 442 -7.63 -21.16 -12.95
C THR A 442 -8.31 -20.47 -14.14
N ARG A 443 -9.17 -19.47 -13.86
CA ARG A 443 -9.91 -18.73 -14.89
C ARG A 443 -9.18 -17.49 -15.40
N HIS A 444 -8.04 -17.18 -14.82
CA HIS A 444 -7.26 -16.04 -15.26
C HIS A 444 -6.74 -16.24 -16.68
N THR A 445 -7.00 -15.25 -17.56
CA THR A 445 -6.68 -15.35 -19.00
C THR A 445 -5.77 -14.22 -19.49
N TYR A 446 -5.55 -13.17 -18.68
CA TYR A 446 -4.71 -12.07 -19.12
C TYR A 446 -3.26 -12.52 -19.25
N GLN A 447 -2.64 -12.13 -20.33
CA GLN A 447 -1.20 -12.18 -20.57
C GLN A 447 -0.80 -10.93 -21.35
N ILE A 448 0.41 -10.47 -21.13
CA ILE A 448 0.98 -9.38 -21.93
C ILE A 448 1.17 -9.85 -23.38
N ASP A 449 1.24 -8.92 -24.33
CA ASP A 449 1.48 -9.21 -25.75
C ASP A 449 2.73 -10.08 -25.96
N ASP A 450 2.65 -11.05 -26.86
CA ASP A 450 3.73 -12.03 -27.10
C ASP A 450 5.10 -11.39 -27.43
N ASP A 451 5.11 -10.29 -28.16
CA ASP A 451 6.35 -9.60 -28.50
C ASP A 451 6.99 -8.93 -27.29
N LYS A 452 6.16 -8.32 -26.42
CA LYS A 452 6.63 -7.77 -25.14
C LYS A 452 7.14 -8.88 -24.23
N LYS A 453 6.43 -10.00 -24.17
CA LYS A 453 6.85 -11.16 -23.38
C LYS A 453 8.22 -11.68 -23.82
N LYS A 454 8.43 -11.86 -25.13
CA LYS A 454 9.75 -12.26 -25.69
C LYS A 454 10.87 -11.29 -25.28
N GLU A 455 10.57 -9.98 -25.26
CA GLU A 455 11.55 -8.99 -24.87
C GLU A 455 11.85 -9.02 -23.37
N LEU A 456 10.81 -9.21 -22.52
CA LEU A 456 10.99 -9.44 -21.07
C LEU A 456 11.83 -10.70 -20.80
N ASP A 457 11.61 -11.77 -21.56
CA ASP A 457 12.41 -13.00 -21.47
C ASP A 457 13.87 -12.75 -21.82
N LYS A 458 14.17 -11.98 -22.89
CA LYS A 458 15.55 -11.62 -23.25
C LYS A 458 16.25 -10.82 -22.14
N ILE A 459 15.54 -9.84 -21.55
CA ILE A 459 16.08 -9.03 -20.44
C ILE A 459 16.39 -9.94 -19.24
N TYR A 460 15.50 -10.87 -18.91
CA TYR A 460 15.70 -11.81 -17.81
C TYR A 460 16.87 -12.77 -18.06
N GLU A 461 16.99 -13.30 -19.28
CA GLU A 461 18.12 -14.14 -19.67
C GLU A 461 19.47 -13.38 -19.68
N ALA A 462 19.44 -12.08 -19.95
CA ALA A 462 20.63 -11.23 -19.80
C ALA A 462 21.01 -11.06 -18.33
N ALA A 463 20.03 -10.83 -17.45
CA ALA A 463 20.25 -10.72 -16.01
C ALA A 463 20.86 -12.00 -15.41
N LYS A 464 20.41 -13.19 -15.83
CA LYS A 464 20.98 -14.47 -15.41
C LYS A 464 22.48 -14.64 -15.71
N LYS A 465 22.98 -13.93 -16.73
CA LYS A 465 24.36 -14.01 -17.18
C LYS A 465 25.24 -12.87 -16.67
N ASP A 466 24.63 -11.89 -15.99
CA ASP A 466 25.32 -10.70 -15.53
C ASP A 466 26.05 -10.94 -14.20
N LYS A 467 27.36 -11.13 -14.30
CA LYS A 467 28.22 -11.31 -13.13
C LYS A 467 28.26 -10.11 -12.20
N LYS A 468 28.06 -8.87 -12.71
CA LYS A 468 28.03 -7.67 -11.86
C LYS A 468 26.81 -7.68 -10.97
N LEU A 469 25.67 -8.09 -11.52
CA LEU A 469 24.45 -8.29 -10.76
C LEU A 469 24.65 -9.36 -9.66
N GLU A 470 25.19 -10.53 -10.00
CA GLU A 470 25.49 -11.61 -9.06
C GLU A 470 26.46 -11.14 -7.96
N ASP A 471 27.55 -10.49 -8.34
CA ASP A 471 28.57 -10.00 -7.40
C ASP A 471 28.02 -8.90 -6.48
N SER A 472 27.10 -8.06 -6.96
CA SER A 472 26.44 -7.02 -6.12
C SER A 472 25.69 -7.60 -4.94
N PHE A 473 25.28 -8.87 -5.02
CA PHE A 473 24.62 -9.62 -3.94
C PHE A 473 25.57 -10.43 -3.05
N ARG A 474 26.81 -10.67 -3.47
CA ARG A 474 27.82 -11.40 -2.68
C ARG A 474 28.56 -10.53 -1.66
N ILE A 475 28.49 -9.21 -1.81
CA ILE A 475 29.20 -8.24 -0.97
C ILE A 475 28.47 -8.01 0.39
N TYR A 476 27.47 -8.82 0.67
CA TYR A 476 26.67 -8.78 1.90
C TYR A 476 26.86 -10.12 2.69
#